data_98ee05677f6a4569668cd64fd998f799
#
_entry.id   98ee05677f6a4569668cd64fd998f799
#
_cell.length_a   1.000
_cell.length_b   1.000
_cell.length_c   1.000
_cell.angle_alpha   90.00
_cell.angle_beta   90.00
_cell.angle_gamma   90.00
#
_symmetry.space_group_name_H-M   'P 1'
#
loop_
_entity.id
_entity.type
_entity.pdbx_description
1 polymer ?
#
loop_
_entity_poly.entity_id
_entity_poly.type
_entity_poly.pdbx_seq_one_letter_code
_entity_poly.pdbx_strand_id
1 'polypeptide(L)'
;WTLREVLRTRLRLLAPFVPFMANELHEQLTGEPAEDADWPEPDPAREDDRTEIEERLVERLTDDVNDIVDVTGTDPDTIRVYVAADWKRDVFDAVREHGPDRGAIMGAVMDDPDLRERGDEVNQLVGDLVEFVRERPDEELDALTSVDEGAVYEDASEFLAREFDAEIEVYAEDADPEDPADKAGDAVPFRPAIHLE
;
A
#
# COMPACT_ATOMS: atom_id res chain seq x y z
N TRP A 1 4.25 -26.29 6.05
CA TRP A 1 3.13 -26.61 5.16
C TRP A 1 3.13 -25.71 3.93
N THR A 2 3.18 -24.40 4.09
CA THR A 2 3.11 -23.41 3.00
C THR A 2 4.20 -23.62 1.93
N LEU A 3 5.46 -23.76 2.34
CA LEU A 3 6.58 -23.94 1.41
C LEU A 3 6.42 -25.17 0.51
N ARG A 4 5.94 -26.28 1.08
CA ARG A 4 5.71 -27.52 0.33
C ARG A 4 4.60 -27.34 -0.71
N GLU A 5 3.53 -26.64 -0.37
CA GLU A 5 2.42 -26.35 -1.28
C GLU A 5 2.84 -25.43 -2.42
N VAL A 6 3.60 -24.38 -2.11
CA VAL A 6 4.17 -23.48 -3.12
C VAL A 6 5.07 -24.24 -4.10
N LEU A 7 5.95 -25.10 -3.60
CA LEU A 7 6.82 -25.92 -4.46
C LEU A 7 6.01 -26.87 -5.34
N ARG A 8 5.02 -27.56 -4.79
CA ARG A 8 4.14 -28.45 -5.53
C ARG A 8 3.42 -27.72 -6.67
N THR A 9 2.84 -26.57 -6.38
CA THR A 9 2.13 -25.73 -7.35
C THR A 9 3.09 -25.25 -8.44
N ARG A 10 4.26 -24.72 -8.06
CA ARG A 10 5.28 -24.25 -9.02
C ARG A 10 5.75 -25.37 -9.96
N LEU A 11 5.98 -26.56 -9.46
CA LEU A 11 6.42 -27.68 -10.30
C LEU A 11 5.38 -28.07 -11.33
N ARG A 12 4.07 -28.06 -10.97
CA ARG A 12 2.99 -28.29 -11.92
C ARG A 12 2.92 -27.19 -12.98
N LEU A 13 3.04 -25.92 -12.60
CA LEU A 13 3.07 -24.79 -13.54
C LEU A 13 4.30 -24.82 -14.47
N LEU A 14 5.44 -25.35 -14.03
CA LEU A 14 6.66 -25.46 -14.81
C LEU A 14 6.69 -26.70 -15.72
N ALA A 15 5.87 -27.71 -15.48
CA ALA A 15 5.89 -28.96 -16.23
C ALA A 15 5.77 -28.77 -17.77
N PRO A 16 4.98 -27.85 -18.33
CA PRO A 16 4.95 -27.61 -19.78
C PRO A 16 6.25 -27.05 -20.37
N PHE A 17 7.09 -26.40 -19.54
CA PHE A 17 8.31 -25.73 -20.00
C PHE A 17 9.58 -26.56 -19.75
N VAL A 18 9.63 -27.27 -18.62
CA VAL A 18 10.77 -28.07 -18.19
C VAL A 18 10.30 -29.43 -17.65
N PRO A 19 9.67 -30.29 -18.51
CA PRO A 19 8.93 -31.47 -18.07
C PRO A 19 9.77 -32.47 -17.29
N PHE A 20 11.00 -32.74 -17.71
CA PHE A 20 11.82 -33.74 -17.07
C PHE A 20 12.19 -33.38 -15.61
N MET A 21 12.59 -32.12 -15.41
CA MET A 21 12.94 -31.61 -14.08
C MET A 21 11.69 -31.48 -13.18
N ALA A 22 10.59 -30.96 -13.75
CA ALA A 22 9.36 -30.78 -13.01
C ALA A 22 8.77 -32.12 -12.55
N ASN A 23 8.73 -33.13 -13.40
CA ASN A 23 8.25 -34.46 -13.07
C ASN A 23 9.11 -35.13 -11.98
N GLU A 24 10.43 -35.12 -12.15
CA GLU A 24 11.36 -35.70 -11.18
C GLU A 24 11.24 -35.09 -9.79
N LEU A 25 11.22 -33.75 -9.72
CA LEU A 25 11.12 -33.05 -8.45
C LEU A 25 9.72 -33.18 -7.82
N HIS A 26 8.67 -33.19 -8.64
CA HIS A 26 7.30 -33.38 -8.16
C HIS A 26 7.11 -34.77 -7.60
N GLU A 27 7.63 -35.82 -8.29
CA GLU A 27 7.58 -37.19 -7.82
C GLU A 27 8.36 -37.38 -6.50
N GLN A 28 9.52 -36.77 -6.35
CA GLN A 28 10.26 -36.76 -5.07
C GLN A 28 9.47 -36.07 -3.94
N LEU A 29 8.70 -35.04 -4.25
CA LEU A 29 7.96 -34.29 -3.26
C LEU A 29 6.61 -34.93 -2.89
N THR A 30 5.91 -35.54 -3.84
CA THR A 30 4.52 -36.00 -3.72
C THR A 30 4.33 -37.50 -3.89
N GLY A 31 5.24 -38.17 -4.60
CA GLY A 31 5.14 -39.59 -4.98
C GLY A 31 4.57 -39.83 -6.38
N GLU A 32 4.24 -38.77 -7.13
CA GLU A 32 3.71 -38.83 -8.51
C GLU A 32 4.34 -37.74 -9.38
N PRO A 33 4.51 -37.96 -10.71
CA PRO A 33 5.06 -36.96 -11.61
C PRO A 33 4.07 -35.77 -11.79
N ALA A 34 4.59 -34.60 -12.14
CA ALA A 34 3.77 -33.41 -12.30
C ALA A 34 2.75 -33.50 -13.45
N GLU A 35 3.06 -34.28 -14.49
CA GLU A 35 2.19 -34.51 -15.65
C GLU A 35 0.94 -35.32 -15.35
N ASP A 36 0.96 -36.11 -14.27
CA ASP A 36 -0.19 -36.90 -13.81
C ASP A 36 -1.06 -36.14 -12.81
N ALA A 37 -0.59 -35.00 -12.32
CA ALA A 37 -1.32 -34.15 -11.39
C ALA A 37 -2.24 -33.17 -12.13
N ASP A 38 -3.38 -32.85 -11.50
CA ASP A 38 -4.30 -31.84 -12.01
C ASP A 38 -3.65 -30.46 -12.10
N TRP A 39 -4.03 -29.67 -13.09
CA TRP A 39 -3.58 -28.28 -13.19
C TRP A 39 -3.97 -27.50 -11.93
N PRO A 40 -3.07 -26.67 -11.37
CA PRO A 40 -3.41 -25.88 -10.18
C PRO A 40 -4.51 -24.91 -10.48
N GLU A 41 -5.55 -24.92 -9.66
CA GLU A 41 -6.61 -23.93 -9.67
C GLU A 41 -6.40 -22.94 -8.52
N PRO A 42 -6.71 -21.64 -8.71
CA PRO A 42 -6.72 -20.69 -7.62
C PRO A 42 -7.75 -21.11 -6.55
N ASP A 43 -7.42 -20.87 -5.29
CA ASP A 43 -8.33 -21.10 -4.18
C ASP A 43 -8.91 -19.75 -3.73
N PRO A 44 -10.15 -19.41 -4.10
CA PRO A 44 -10.74 -18.12 -3.76
C PRO A 44 -10.81 -17.82 -2.25
N ALA A 45 -10.76 -18.86 -1.41
CA ALA A 45 -10.72 -18.68 0.04
C ALA A 45 -9.37 -18.17 0.56
N ARG A 46 -8.37 -18.09 -0.32
CA ARG A 46 -7.02 -17.59 -0.03
C ARG A 46 -6.68 -16.30 -0.78
N GLU A 47 -7.61 -15.84 -1.59
CA GLU A 47 -7.53 -14.52 -2.20
C GLU A 47 -7.96 -13.50 -1.13
N ASP A 48 -7.09 -12.55 -0.84
CA ASP A 48 -7.32 -11.49 0.13
C ASP A 48 -6.90 -10.16 -0.51
N ASP A 49 -7.89 -9.46 -1.04
CA ASP A 49 -7.70 -8.16 -1.71
C ASP A 49 -7.03 -7.15 -0.77
N ARG A 50 -7.29 -7.28 0.53
CA ARG A 50 -6.66 -6.44 1.55
C ARG A 50 -5.15 -6.66 1.60
N THR A 51 -4.69 -7.91 1.64
CA THR A 51 -3.26 -8.24 1.66
C THR A 51 -2.57 -7.72 0.39
N GLU A 52 -3.20 -7.80 -0.78
CA GLU A 52 -2.66 -7.22 -2.01
C GLU A 52 -2.48 -5.70 -1.93
N ILE A 53 -3.43 -5.00 -1.32
CA ILE A 53 -3.35 -3.55 -1.14
C ILE A 53 -2.27 -3.20 -0.11
N GLU A 54 -2.19 -3.92 1.01
CA GLU A 54 -1.14 -3.74 2.02
C GLU A 54 0.27 -3.91 1.41
N GLU A 55 0.50 -4.98 0.63
CA GLU A 55 1.77 -5.19 -0.09
C GLU A 55 2.06 -4.04 -1.08
N ARG A 56 1.07 -3.60 -1.83
CA ARG A 56 1.22 -2.51 -2.81
C ARG A 56 1.54 -1.16 -2.16
N LEU A 57 1.01 -0.89 -0.96
CA LEU A 57 1.36 0.30 -0.18
C LEU A 57 2.83 0.26 0.26
N VAL A 58 3.30 -0.90 0.73
CA VAL A 58 4.71 -1.08 1.14
C VAL A 58 5.66 -1.00 -0.05
N GLU A 59 5.31 -1.62 -1.20
CA GLU A 59 6.10 -1.52 -2.43
C GLU A 59 6.23 -0.06 -2.88
N ARG A 60 5.11 0.68 -2.89
CA ARG A 60 5.12 2.09 -3.28
C ARG A 60 5.96 2.95 -2.34
N LEU A 61 5.84 2.74 -1.01
CA LEU A 61 6.69 3.42 -0.04
C LEU A 61 8.18 3.12 -0.28
N THR A 62 8.50 1.86 -0.58
CA THR A 62 9.86 1.43 -0.89
C THR A 62 10.40 2.13 -2.15
N ASP A 63 9.59 2.23 -3.20
CA ASP A 63 9.94 2.92 -4.43
C ASP A 63 10.15 4.43 -4.19
N ASP A 64 9.23 5.07 -3.45
CA ASP A 64 9.32 6.50 -3.13
C ASP A 64 10.59 6.82 -2.30
N VAL A 65 10.96 5.97 -1.33
CA VAL A 65 12.22 6.11 -0.56
C VAL A 65 13.43 5.96 -1.49
N ASN A 66 13.45 4.94 -2.36
CA ASN A 66 14.54 4.74 -3.33
C ASN A 66 14.69 5.95 -4.25
N ASP A 67 13.59 6.49 -4.76
CA ASP A 67 13.60 7.67 -5.63
C ASP A 67 14.19 8.89 -4.90
N ILE A 68 13.87 9.09 -3.63
CA ILE A 68 14.43 10.18 -2.82
C ILE A 68 15.93 9.95 -2.60
N VAL A 69 16.34 8.74 -2.25
CA VAL A 69 17.77 8.36 -2.07
C VAL A 69 18.55 8.61 -3.37
N ASP A 70 18.01 8.17 -4.50
CA ASP A 70 18.66 8.32 -5.82
C ASP A 70 18.81 9.80 -6.21
N VAL A 71 17.83 10.63 -5.92
CA VAL A 71 17.85 12.07 -6.25
C VAL A 71 18.75 12.86 -5.31
N THR A 72 18.71 12.54 -4.01
CA THR A 72 19.44 13.30 -3.00
C THR A 72 20.86 12.80 -2.78
N GLY A 73 21.11 11.51 -3.06
CA GLY A 73 22.36 10.81 -2.72
C GLY A 73 22.55 10.64 -1.20
N THR A 74 21.45 10.71 -0.43
CA THR A 74 21.46 10.54 1.02
C THR A 74 21.51 9.05 1.36
N ASP A 75 22.35 8.69 2.34
CA ASP A 75 22.38 7.36 2.97
C ASP A 75 21.74 7.57 4.37
N PRO A 76 20.43 7.28 4.52
CA PRO A 76 19.70 7.69 5.71
C PRO A 76 20.00 6.78 6.90
N ASP A 77 20.22 7.37 8.08
CA ASP A 77 20.22 6.66 9.35
C ASP A 77 18.79 6.46 9.89
N THR A 78 17.87 7.38 9.53
CA THR A 78 16.46 7.34 9.95
C THR A 78 15.56 7.74 8.79
N ILE A 79 14.47 6.99 8.61
CA ILE A 79 13.40 7.26 7.64
C ILE A 79 12.11 7.52 8.42
N ARG A 80 11.62 8.77 8.38
CA ARG A 80 10.33 9.14 8.97
C ARG A 80 9.24 9.10 7.92
N VAL A 81 8.18 8.37 8.23
CA VAL A 81 7.00 8.18 7.39
C VAL A 81 5.81 8.83 8.08
N TYR A 82 5.25 9.88 7.48
CA TYR A 82 4.09 10.57 8.02
C TYR A 82 2.84 10.16 7.25
N VAL A 83 1.86 9.61 7.94
CA VAL A 83 0.56 9.27 7.35
C VAL A 83 -0.43 10.41 7.53
N ALA A 84 -1.34 10.53 6.58
CA ALA A 84 -2.33 11.60 6.57
C ALA A 84 -3.21 11.61 7.83
N ALA A 85 -3.49 12.80 8.35
CA ALA A 85 -4.43 13.02 9.45
C ALA A 85 -5.84 12.51 9.14
N ASP A 86 -6.60 12.17 10.16
CA ASP A 86 -7.96 11.62 10.03
C ASP A 86 -8.88 12.52 9.21
N TRP A 87 -8.80 13.84 9.37
CA TRP A 87 -9.64 14.77 8.61
C TRP A 87 -9.40 14.67 7.08
N LYS A 88 -8.20 14.33 6.63
CA LYS A 88 -7.89 14.12 5.21
C LYS A 88 -8.52 12.83 4.68
N ARG A 89 -8.66 11.81 5.54
CA ARG A 89 -9.39 10.57 5.24
C ARG A 89 -10.88 10.84 5.10
N ASP A 90 -11.47 11.67 5.97
CA ASP A 90 -12.88 12.08 5.85
C ASP A 90 -13.16 12.78 4.53
N VAL A 91 -12.21 13.62 4.07
CA VAL A 91 -12.32 14.28 2.74
C VAL A 91 -12.21 13.24 1.61
N PHE A 92 -11.32 12.24 1.74
CA PHE A 92 -11.21 11.16 0.76
C PHE A 92 -12.52 10.35 0.65
N ASP A 93 -13.14 10.00 1.77
CA ASP A 93 -14.42 9.28 1.80
C ASP A 93 -15.52 10.08 1.13
N ALA A 94 -15.59 11.38 1.38
CA ALA A 94 -16.53 12.28 0.70
C ALA A 94 -16.29 12.36 -0.82
N VAL A 95 -15.03 12.41 -1.27
CA VAL A 95 -14.67 12.37 -2.69
C VAL A 95 -15.11 11.07 -3.33
N ARG A 96 -14.91 9.94 -2.65
CA ARG A 96 -15.30 8.62 -3.12
C ARG A 96 -16.83 8.49 -3.22
N GLU A 97 -17.58 8.97 -2.22
CA GLU A 97 -19.05 8.90 -2.21
C GLU A 97 -19.69 9.75 -3.30
N HIS A 98 -19.16 10.96 -3.55
CA HIS A 98 -19.75 11.92 -4.48
C HIS A 98 -19.07 11.93 -5.86
N GLY A 99 -17.99 11.19 -6.05
CA GLY A 99 -17.27 11.10 -7.32
C GLY A 99 -16.71 12.46 -7.76
N PRO A 100 -16.82 12.83 -9.06
CA PRO A 100 -16.23 14.07 -9.57
C PRO A 100 -17.05 15.34 -9.29
N ASP A 101 -18.20 15.23 -8.59
CA ASP A 101 -19.05 16.40 -8.29
C ASP A 101 -18.48 17.21 -7.14
N ARG A 102 -17.58 18.15 -7.49
CA ARG A 102 -16.93 19.02 -6.51
C ARG A 102 -17.91 19.82 -5.65
N GLY A 103 -19.10 20.16 -6.19
CA GLY A 103 -20.11 20.88 -5.44
C GLY A 103 -20.73 20.03 -4.34
N ALA A 104 -21.01 18.77 -4.64
CA ALA A 104 -21.52 17.79 -3.67
C ALA A 104 -20.46 17.46 -2.60
N ILE A 105 -19.20 17.22 -3.01
CA ILE A 105 -18.07 16.98 -2.10
C ILE A 105 -17.93 18.14 -1.12
N MET A 106 -17.79 19.38 -1.64
CA MET A 106 -17.62 20.56 -0.80
C MET A 106 -18.83 20.81 0.12
N GLY A 107 -20.06 20.48 -0.34
CA GLY A 107 -21.25 20.53 0.49
C GLY A 107 -21.16 19.58 1.69
N ALA A 108 -20.81 18.33 1.44
CA ALA A 108 -20.68 17.31 2.47
C ALA A 108 -19.55 17.62 3.48
N VAL A 109 -18.37 17.97 2.98
CA VAL A 109 -17.19 18.25 3.82
C VAL A 109 -17.37 19.52 4.65
N MET A 110 -17.98 20.57 4.09
CA MET A 110 -18.20 21.86 4.81
C MET A 110 -19.34 21.82 5.83
N ASP A 111 -20.07 20.71 5.97
CA ASP A 111 -21.01 20.50 7.07
C ASP A 111 -20.27 20.25 8.39
N ASP A 112 -19.04 19.75 8.35
CA ASP A 112 -18.16 19.61 9.51
C ASP A 112 -17.54 20.98 9.87
N PRO A 113 -17.68 21.45 11.13
CA PRO A 113 -17.10 22.72 11.57
C PRO A 113 -15.57 22.76 11.50
N ASP A 114 -14.89 21.65 11.83
CA ASP A 114 -13.42 21.58 11.87
C ASP A 114 -12.84 21.63 10.45
N LEU A 115 -13.49 20.97 9.49
CA LEU A 115 -13.11 21.01 8.07
C LEU A 115 -13.42 22.39 7.44
N ARG A 116 -14.45 23.06 7.93
CA ARG A 116 -14.78 24.42 7.47
C ARG A 116 -13.72 25.44 7.85
N GLU A 117 -13.06 25.28 9.01
CA GLU A 117 -11.96 26.16 9.43
C GLU A 117 -10.72 25.98 8.53
N ARG A 118 -10.56 24.80 7.92
CA ARG A 118 -9.48 24.45 6.98
C ARG A 118 -9.86 24.61 5.50
N GLY A 119 -10.82 25.44 5.19
CA GLY A 119 -11.47 25.51 3.87
C GLY A 119 -10.53 25.57 2.66
N ASP A 120 -9.40 26.29 2.75
CA ASP A 120 -8.42 26.38 1.66
C ASP A 120 -7.62 25.06 1.48
N GLU A 121 -7.20 24.44 2.58
CA GLU A 121 -6.51 23.14 2.59
C GLU A 121 -7.42 22.05 2.04
N VAL A 122 -8.66 21.98 2.52
CA VAL A 122 -9.69 21.04 2.04
C VAL A 122 -9.95 21.22 0.54
N ASN A 123 -10.06 22.46 0.07
CA ASN A 123 -10.32 22.73 -1.34
C ASN A 123 -9.17 22.29 -2.26
N GLN A 124 -7.92 22.41 -1.81
CA GLN A 124 -6.75 21.89 -2.52
C GLN A 124 -6.76 20.36 -2.51
N LEU A 125 -6.92 19.74 -1.33
CA LEU A 125 -6.94 18.29 -1.16
C LEU A 125 -8.04 17.62 -2.00
N VAL A 126 -9.24 18.21 -2.06
CA VAL A 126 -10.33 17.71 -2.93
C VAL A 126 -9.91 17.70 -4.40
N GLY A 127 -9.13 18.67 -4.85
CA GLY A 127 -8.60 18.70 -6.21
C GLY A 127 -7.71 17.46 -6.51
N ASP A 128 -6.78 17.20 -5.63
CA ASP A 128 -5.80 16.10 -5.76
C ASP A 128 -6.49 14.73 -5.62
N LEU A 129 -7.42 14.60 -4.67
CA LEU A 129 -8.15 13.35 -4.43
C LEU A 129 -9.16 13.02 -5.54
N VAL A 130 -9.79 14.00 -6.18
CA VAL A 130 -10.66 13.76 -7.35
C VAL A 130 -9.84 13.17 -8.51
N GLU A 131 -8.62 13.64 -8.73
CA GLU A 131 -7.74 13.08 -9.75
C GLU A 131 -7.30 11.67 -9.36
N PHE A 132 -6.89 11.46 -8.12
CA PHE A 132 -6.52 10.16 -7.56
C PHE A 132 -7.61 9.09 -7.73
N VAL A 133 -8.87 9.44 -7.38
CA VAL A 133 -10.03 8.52 -7.49
C VAL A 133 -10.38 8.25 -8.96
N ARG A 134 -10.27 9.23 -9.84
CA ARG A 134 -10.61 9.07 -11.27
C ARG A 134 -9.70 8.07 -12.00
N GLU A 135 -8.46 7.92 -11.56
CA GLU A 135 -7.46 7.06 -12.19
C GLU A 135 -7.55 5.60 -11.74
N ARG A 136 -8.39 5.30 -10.74
CA ARG A 136 -8.47 3.98 -10.11
C ARG A 136 -9.84 3.33 -10.26
N PRO A 137 -9.90 1.99 -10.39
CA PRO A 137 -11.15 1.26 -10.38
C PRO A 137 -11.78 1.27 -8.97
N ASP A 138 -13.11 1.18 -8.92
CA ASP A 138 -13.88 1.21 -7.67
C ASP A 138 -13.45 0.09 -6.70
N GLU A 139 -13.10 -1.10 -7.22
CA GLU A 139 -12.62 -2.24 -6.42
C GLU A 139 -11.33 -1.93 -5.67
N GLU A 140 -10.37 -1.23 -6.30
CA GLU A 140 -9.13 -0.78 -5.66
C GLU A 140 -9.43 0.26 -4.57
N LEU A 141 -10.33 1.20 -4.86
CA LEU A 141 -10.74 2.23 -3.90
C LEU A 141 -11.44 1.63 -2.68
N ASP A 142 -12.29 0.61 -2.89
CA ASP A 142 -12.96 -0.13 -1.81
C ASP A 142 -11.94 -0.85 -0.92
N ALA A 143 -10.96 -1.48 -1.52
CA ALA A 143 -9.90 -2.15 -0.79
C ALA A 143 -9.02 -1.16 0.00
N LEU A 144 -8.67 0.00 -0.57
CA LEU A 144 -7.93 1.06 0.11
C LEU A 144 -8.64 1.56 1.36
N THR A 145 -9.97 1.75 1.33
CA THR A 145 -10.73 2.20 2.51
C THR A 145 -10.79 1.19 3.65
N SER A 146 -10.53 -0.10 3.36
CA SER A 146 -10.50 -1.17 4.36
C SER A 146 -9.18 -1.27 5.13
N VAL A 147 -8.15 -0.52 4.70
CA VAL A 147 -6.77 -0.63 5.21
C VAL A 147 -6.44 0.56 6.10
N ASP A 148 -5.85 0.27 7.25
CA ASP A 148 -5.18 1.26 8.10
C ASP A 148 -3.74 1.44 7.62
N GLU A 149 -3.49 2.53 6.90
CA GLU A 149 -2.19 2.84 6.28
C GLU A 149 -1.06 2.92 7.32
N GLY A 150 -1.33 3.52 8.49
CA GLY A 150 -0.34 3.62 9.56
C GLY A 150 0.05 2.25 10.09
N ALA A 151 -0.93 1.40 10.37
CA ALA A 151 -0.68 0.03 10.84
C ALA A 151 0.10 -0.79 9.80
N VAL A 152 -0.18 -0.60 8.50
CA VAL A 152 0.57 -1.30 7.42
C VAL A 152 2.04 -0.93 7.44
N TYR A 153 2.37 0.36 7.55
CA TYR A 153 3.77 0.80 7.58
C TYR A 153 4.47 0.43 8.90
N GLU A 154 3.75 0.45 10.02
CA GLU A 154 4.27 -0.05 11.30
C GLU A 154 4.61 -1.54 11.24
N ASP A 155 3.70 -2.36 10.68
CA ASP A 155 3.93 -3.81 10.51
C ASP A 155 5.07 -4.10 9.53
N ALA A 156 5.28 -3.26 8.52
CA ALA A 156 6.36 -3.37 7.55
C ALA A 156 7.70 -2.81 8.04
N SER A 157 7.74 -2.12 9.19
CA SER A 157 8.94 -1.38 9.67
C SER A 157 10.20 -2.24 9.78
N GLU A 158 10.09 -3.49 10.26
CA GLU A 158 11.23 -4.41 10.31
C GLU A 158 11.76 -4.82 8.93
N PHE A 159 10.90 -4.92 7.94
CA PHE A 159 11.28 -5.21 6.55
C PHE A 159 12.00 -4.00 5.96
N LEU A 160 11.39 -2.82 6.05
CA LEU A 160 11.95 -1.57 5.54
C LEU A 160 13.29 -1.22 6.21
N ALA A 161 13.40 -1.42 7.53
CA ALA A 161 14.65 -1.20 8.24
C ALA A 161 15.81 -2.08 7.74
N ARG A 162 15.51 -3.32 7.34
CA ARG A 162 16.52 -4.23 6.75
C ARG A 162 16.85 -3.87 5.31
N GLU A 163 15.87 -3.38 4.54
CA GLU A 163 16.05 -3.01 3.15
C GLU A 163 16.93 -1.77 3.00
N PHE A 164 16.74 -0.77 3.88
CA PHE A 164 17.43 0.51 3.83
C PHE A 164 18.60 0.65 4.81
N ASP A 165 18.82 -0.35 5.68
CA ASP A 165 19.81 -0.28 6.79
C ASP A 165 19.61 0.96 7.68
N ALA A 166 18.35 1.37 7.92
CA ALA A 166 17.93 2.58 8.61
C ALA A 166 16.86 2.30 9.67
N GLU A 167 16.70 3.19 10.64
CA GLU A 167 15.57 3.16 11.57
C GLU A 167 14.32 3.70 10.88
N ILE A 168 13.18 3.02 11.05
CA ILE A 168 11.89 3.41 10.47
C ILE A 168 10.99 3.93 11.58
N GLU A 169 10.55 5.17 11.44
CA GLU A 169 9.62 5.82 12.36
C GLU A 169 8.33 6.19 11.61
N VAL A 170 7.18 5.68 12.08
CA VAL A 170 5.87 5.96 11.48
C VAL A 170 5.07 6.87 12.41
N TYR A 171 4.54 7.96 11.86
CA TYR A 171 3.80 8.96 12.61
C TYR A 171 2.48 9.33 11.93
N ALA A 172 1.43 9.54 12.70
CA ALA A 172 0.26 10.25 12.20
C ALA A 172 0.52 11.77 12.20
N GLU A 173 0.15 12.46 11.14
CA GLU A 173 0.32 13.92 10.98
C GLU A 173 -0.24 14.72 12.16
N ASP A 174 -1.37 14.30 12.71
CA ASP A 174 -2.09 14.98 13.80
C ASP A 174 -1.66 14.55 15.22
N ALA A 175 -0.70 13.63 15.33
CA ALA A 175 -0.17 13.18 16.62
C ALA A 175 0.97 14.06 17.18
N ASP A 176 1.17 15.28 16.65
CA ASP A 176 2.28 16.18 17.00
C ASP A 176 3.66 15.49 16.87
N PRO A 177 3.95 14.93 15.68
CA PRO A 177 5.15 14.12 15.46
C PRO A 177 6.43 14.95 15.51
N GLU A 178 7.56 14.27 15.70
CA GLU A 178 8.86 14.87 15.43
C GLU A 178 9.02 15.12 13.93
N ASP A 179 8.97 16.39 13.52
CA ASP A 179 8.99 16.81 12.11
C ASP A 179 9.99 17.94 11.86
N PRO A 180 11.31 17.62 11.83
CA PRO A 180 12.36 18.63 11.68
C PRO A 180 12.36 19.31 10.31
N ALA A 181 11.68 18.73 9.32
CA ALA A 181 11.65 19.23 7.96
C ALA A 181 10.30 19.85 7.55
N ASP A 182 9.33 19.90 8.48
CA ASP A 182 7.97 20.41 8.23
C ASP A 182 7.27 19.65 7.07
N LYS A 183 7.39 18.32 7.10
CA LYS A 183 6.90 17.40 6.06
C LYS A 183 5.58 16.72 6.38
N ALA A 184 5.23 16.59 7.66
CA ALA A 184 4.03 15.87 8.07
C ALA A 184 2.77 16.38 7.36
N GLY A 185 2.65 17.69 7.17
CA GLY A 185 1.53 18.31 6.47
C GLY A 185 1.39 17.97 4.99
N ASP A 186 2.47 17.49 4.35
CA ASP A 186 2.47 17.09 2.94
C ASP A 186 1.81 15.69 2.72
N ALA A 187 1.59 14.92 3.80
CA ALA A 187 0.94 13.61 3.71
C ALA A 187 -0.50 13.73 3.20
N VAL A 188 -0.87 12.86 2.27
CA VAL A 188 -2.24 12.70 1.79
C VAL A 188 -2.64 11.23 1.88
N PRO A 189 -3.93 10.89 1.95
CA PRO A 189 -4.35 9.49 2.07
C PRO A 189 -3.70 8.60 1.00
N PHE A 190 -3.06 7.52 1.44
CA PHE A 190 -2.34 6.53 0.63
C PHE A 190 -1.10 7.08 -0.13
N ARG A 191 -0.60 8.23 0.28
CA ARG A 191 0.67 8.83 -0.14
C ARG A 191 1.31 9.51 1.06
N PRO A 192 2.06 8.75 1.87
CA PRO A 192 2.71 9.30 3.06
C PRO A 192 3.76 10.34 2.66
N ALA A 193 4.03 11.28 3.55
CA ALA A 193 5.19 12.14 3.39
C ALA A 193 6.42 11.46 4.01
N ILE A 194 7.58 11.64 3.37
CA ILE A 194 8.81 10.94 3.75
C ILE A 194 9.90 11.98 4.05
N HIS A 195 10.58 11.76 5.16
CA HIS A 195 11.79 12.52 5.51
C HIS A 195 12.94 11.57 5.79
N LEU A 196 14.08 11.79 5.12
CA LEU A 196 15.32 11.04 5.29
C LEU A 196 16.31 11.87 6.10
N GLU A 197 16.86 11.29 7.17
CA GLU A 197 17.88 11.90 8.03
C GLU A 197 19.14 11.04 8.12
#